data_ea31d7a168287527c90636ae44de3a16
#
_entry.id   ea31d7a168287527c90636ae44de3a16
#
_cell.length_a   1.000
_cell.length_b   1.000
_cell.length_c   1.000
_cell.angle_alpha   90.00
_cell.angle_beta   90.00
_cell.angle_gamma   90.00
#
_symmetry.space_group_name_H-M   'P 1'
#
loop_
_entity.id
_entity.type
_entity.pdbx_description
1 polymer ?
#
loop_
_entity_poly.entity_id
_entity_poly.type
_entity_poly.pdbx_seq_one_letter_code
_entity_poly.pdbx_strand_id
1 'polypeptide(L)'
;MTYRTAALLAAAALTGILAAPPAVAAPHDLLLDGSGECTFPMKKQIEGIPWSLQRVLLDELWQDTKGKGIRVAVIDTGVDDVNPQLKTAVDAKAGKDYLKPDKKNPGPGDEQRGKTDGTVDEVGHGTKVAGIIAARPHSGTGFVGLAPEATIIPIRQNDEKNSGKSDTMAQAIDHAVAKGAHVINISQDTTQALSEDSAMGKAVARALAQDVVVVASAGNDGMDGKLKNTYPAAFPGVLAVGSSDRNNERAEFSQSGTFVGVAAPGVDMVSTVPGGGQCVDNGTSFSAPYVSGVAALLRAKHPEWSPAQIVARIEQTAVRSVNGRDNHVGWGVVDPVRALSDAPEPAPTEPTPDPAPPKPPAPEPAHLALTETSQERAERIGTYALGVGGVLVAVVAGVATVIRDSRRRQRGT
;
A
#
# COMPACT_ATOMS: atom_id res chain seq x y z
N MET A 1 -36.00 48.31 -57.46
CA MET A 1 -34.55 48.41 -57.41
C MET A 1 -34.25 48.96 -55.97
N THR A 2 -33.70 48.35 -54.96
CA THR A 2 -32.82 47.22 -54.89
C THR A 2 -32.64 46.91 -53.38
N TYR A 3 -33.12 45.76 -52.93
CA TYR A 3 -32.82 45.24 -51.62
C TYR A 3 -32.07 43.92 -51.81
N ARG A 4 -30.78 43.99 -52.15
CA ARG A 4 -29.95 42.77 -52.35
C ARG A 4 -28.52 42.88 -51.86
N THR A 5 -28.17 43.81 -51.00
CA THR A 5 -26.77 43.96 -50.57
C THR A 5 -26.52 44.01 -49.05
N ALA A 6 -27.50 43.58 -48.23
CA ALA A 6 -27.31 43.56 -46.78
C ALA A 6 -27.16 42.14 -46.13
N ALA A 7 -27.05 41.09 -46.96
CA ALA A 7 -27.04 39.70 -46.47
C ALA A 7 -25.69 38.97 -46.51
N LEU A 8 -24.60 39.65 -46.85
CA LEU A 8 -23.28 39.01 -47.06
C LEU A 8 -22.17 39.44 -46.08
N LEU A 9 -22.46 40.21 -45.05
CA LEU A 9 -21.45 40.63 -44.05
C LEU A 9 -21.63 40.03 -42.64
N ALA A 10 -22.61 39.15 -42.45
CA ALA A 10 -22.83 38.49 -41.15
C ALA A 10 -22.28 37.06 -41.06
N ALA A 11 -21.69 36.52 -42.15
CA ALA A 11 -21.20 35.14 -42.19
C ALA A 11 -19.69 34.97 -42.00
N ALA A 12 -18.94 36.06 -41.84
CA ALA A 12 -17.45 36.01 -41.77
C ALA A 12 -16.89 36.19 -40.34
N ALA A 13 -17.71 36.29 -39.30
CA ALA A 13 -17.25 36.52 -37.93
C ALA A 13 -17.36 35.30 -37.01
N LEU A 14 -17.71 34.11 -37.53
CA LEU A 14 -17.93 32.89 -36.69
C LEU A 14 -16.91 31.75 -36.97
N THR A 15 -15.82 31.99 -37.68
CA THR A 15 -14.81 30.95 -37.97
C THR A 15 -13.44 31.22 -37.36
N GLY A 16 -13.35 32.02 -36.31
CA GLY A 16 -12.07 32.39 -35.65
C GLY A 16 -11.83 31.79 -34.26
N ILE A 17 -12.66 30.83 -33.82
CA ILE A 17 -12.36 30.03 -32.58
C ILE A 17 -11.95 28.63 -33.06
N LEU A 18 -10.85 28.54 -33.75
CA LEU A 18 -10.13 27.28 -33.97
C LEU A 18 -9.14 27.09 -32.83
N ALA A 19 -9.55 26.20 -31.97
CA ALA A 19 -8.74 25.18 -31.37
C ALA A 19 -7.26 25.57 -31.14
N ALA A 20 -6.97 26.15 -29.98
CA ALA A 20 -5.70 25.82 -29.37
C ALA A 20 -5.71 24.27 -29.25
N PRO A 21 -4.69 23.56 -29.79
CA PRO A 21 -4.55 22.16 -29.50
C PRO A 21 -4.54 22.05 -27.98
N PRO A 22 -5.20 21.02 -27.36
CA PRO A 22 -4.98 20.75 -25.97
C PRO A 22 -3.46 20.67 -25.84
N ALA A 23 -2.88 21.46 -24.93
CA ALA A 23 -1.54 21.23 -24.47
C ALA A 23 -1.61 19.79 -23.95
N VAL A 24 -1.15 18.85 -24.76
CA VAL A 24 -0.77 17.53 -24.30
C VAL A 24 0.33 17.87 -23.31
N ALA A 25 -0.04 17.87 -22.02
CA ALA A 25 0.93 17.77 -20.97
C ALA A 25 1.77 16.57 -21.39
N ALA A 26 3.03 16.82 -21.74
CA ALA A 26 3.98 15.76 -21.94
C ALA A 26 3.81 14.86 -20.71
N PRO A 27 3.63 13.55 -20.85
CA PRO A 27 3.68 12.69 -19.72
C PRO A 27 4.98 13.05 -19.03
N HIS A 28 4.91 13.53 -17.81
CA HIS A 28 6.05 13.49 -16.94
C HIS A 28 6.37 12.00 -16.88
N ASP A 29 7.38 11.62 -17.62
CA ASP A 29 8.06 10.35 -17.48
C ASP A 29 8.64 10.27 -16.06
N LEU A 30 7.76 10.10 -15.09
CA LEU A 30 8.00 9.20 -13.98
C LEU A 30 7.94 7.80 -14.60
N LEU A 31 8.94 7.51 -15.44
CA LEU A 31 9.29 6.17 -15.80
C LEU A 31 9.83 5.49 -14.51
N LEU A 32 8.94 5.23 -13.56
CA LEU A 32 8.94 3.99 -12.83
C LEU A 32 8.47 2.95 -13.84
N ASP A 33 9.33 2.66 -14.81
CA ASP A 33 9.10 1.58 -15.75
C ASP A 33 9.26 0.25 -14.98
N GLY A 34 8.20 -0.08 -14.21
CA GLY A 34 8.06 -1.38 -13.57
C GLY A 34 7.67 -2.48 -14.56
N SER A 35 7.61 -2.17 -15.86
CA SER A 35 7.38 -3.15 -16.93
C SER A 35 8.69 -3.73 -17.49
N GLY A 36 9.83 -3.25 -17.03
CA GLY A 36 11.14 -3.83 -17.36
C GLY A 36 11.35 -5.12 -16.60
N GLU A 37 11.57 -6.20 -17.35
CA GLU A 37 12.03 -7.47 -16.79
C GLU A 37 13.22 -7.23 -15.87
N CYS A 38 13.11 -7.61 -14.58
CA CYS A 38 14.18 -7.47 -13.61
C CYS A 38 15.35 -8.37 -14.03
N THR A 39 16.41 -7.77 -14.55
CA THR A 39 17.66 -8.48 -14.88
C THR A 39 18.68 -8.34 -13.75
N PHE A 40 19.58 -9.28 -13.59
CA PHE A 40 20.60 -9.27 -12.55
C PHE A 40 22.01 -9.33 -13.17
N PRO A 41 22.94 -8.42 -12.75
CA PRO A 41 22.73 -7.21 -11.97
C PRO A 41 22.02 -6.11 -12.76
N MET A 42 21.33 -5.21 -12.06
CA MET A 42 20.81 -3.98 -12.67
C MET A 42 21.91 -2.94 -12.82
N LYS A 43 22.07 -2.40 -14.03
CA LYS A 43 23.10 -1.38 -14.33
C LYS A 43 22.75 -0.01 -13.73
N LYS A 44 21.47 0.28 -13.58
CA LYS A 44 20.96 1.58 -13.10
C LYS A 44 20.38 1.42 -11.71
N GLN A 45 20.72 2.37 -10.82
CA GLN A 45 20.11 2.49 -9.50
C GLN A 45 18.91 3.45 -9.57
N ILE A 46 17.93 3.23 -8.71
CA ILE A 46 16.81 4.14 -8.53
C ILE A 46 17.25 5.27 -7.60
N GLU A 47 17.48 6.47 -8.17
CA GLU A 47 18.03 7.62 -7.43
C GLU A 47 17.02 8.21 -6.43
N GLY A 48 15.72 8.21 -6.79
CA GLY A 48 14.66 8.76 -5.94
C GLY A 48 14.39 7.93 -4.69
N ILE A 49 13.84 8.57 -3.65
CA ILE A 49 13.30 7.85 -2.49
C ILE A 49 12.02 7.14 -2.92
N PRO A 50 11.91 5.80 -2.78
CA PRO A 50 10.69 5.07 -3.11
C PRO A 50 9.48 5.55 -2.30
N TRP A 51 8.28 5.46 -2.87
CA TRP A 51 7.06 5.93 -2.21
C TRP A 51 6.82 5.27 -0.84
N SER A 52 7.17 3.98 -0.71
CA SER A 52 7.07 3.23 0.53
C SER A 52 7.93 3.78 1.67
N LEU A 53 9.03 4.49 1.32
CA LEU A 53 9.90 5.19 2.27
C LEU A 53 9.53 6.68 2.40
N GLN A 54 8.97 7.31 1.36
CA GLN A 54 8.49 8.70 1.45
C GLN A 54 7.37 8.89 2.49
N ARG A 55 6.54 7.86 2.69
CA ARG A 55 5.48 7.87 3.70
C ARG A 55 6.01 7.69 5.14
N VAL A 56 7.26 7.28 5.26
CA VAL A 56 7.94 7.09 6.55
C VAL A 56 8.90 8.24 6.76
N LEU A 57 8.75 8.94 7.86
CA LEU A 57 9.71 9.96 8.29
C LEU A 57 10.93 9.24 8.87
N LEU A 58 11.88 8.86 8.01
CA LEU A 58 13.03 8.04 8.40
C LEU A 58 13.84 8.64 9.55
N ASP A 59 13.96 9.96 9.60
CA ASP A 59 14.67 10.64 10.70
C ASP A 59 13.94 10.44 12.04
N GLU A 60 12.61 10.44 12.04
CA GLU A 60 11.81 10.14 13.23
C GLU A 60 11.85 8.66 13.57
N LEU A 61 11.69 7.79 12.54
CA LEU A 61 11.74 6.34 12.72
C LEU A 61 13.03 5.88 13.38
N TRP A 62 14.15 6.52 13.05
CA TRP A 62 15.50 6.14 13.50
C TRP A 62 16.05 6.96 14.66
N GLN A 63 15.20 7.69 15.37
CA GLN A 63 15.65 8.48 16.53
C GLN A 63 16.32 7.59 17.59
N ASP A 64 15.74 6.43 17.89
CA ASP A 64 16.21 5.56 18.96
C ASP A 64 17.12 4.44 18.46
N THR A 65 16.81 3.89 17.28
CA THR A 65 17.51 2.71 16.76
C THR A 65 17.37 2.56 15.25
N LYS A 66 18.36 1.90 14.63
CA LYS A 66 18.33 1.42 13.24
C LYS A 66 18.37 -0.11 13.15
N GLY A 67 18.01 -0.80 14.24
CA GLY A 67 17.99 -2.26 14.33
C GLY A 67 19.33 -2.90 14.67
N LYS A 68 20.29 -2.15 15.22
CA LYS A 68 21.61 -2.67 15.60
C LYS A 68 21.50 -3.83 16.60
N GLY A 69 22.22 -4.91 16.30
CA GLY A 69 22.23 -6.11 17.14
C GLY A 69 21.11 -7.08 16.87
N ILE A 70 20.11 -6.69 16.08
CA ILE A 70 18.96 -7.56 15.73
C ILE A 70 19.33 -8.42 14.52
N ARG A 71 18.99 -9.71 14.63
CA ARG A 71 19.18 -10.73 13.60
C ARG A 71 17.82 -11.10 12.99
N VAL A 72 17.69 -10.93 11.68
CA VAL A 72 16.46 -11.27 10.94
C VAL A 72 16.78 -12.42 10.00
N ALA A 73 16.13 -13.56 10.19
CA ALA A 73 16.23 -14.67 9.24
C ALA A 73 15.31 -14.42 8.06
N VAL A 74 15.85 -14.48 6.86
CA VAL A 74 15.10 -14.44 5.59
C VAL A 74 15.08 -15.87 5.03
N ILE A 75 13.92 -16.53 5.15
CA ILE A 75 13.68 -17.87 4.61
C ILE A 75 13.03 -17.72 3.23
N ASP A 76 13.84 -17.87 2.18
CA ASP A 76 13.43 -17.48 0.82
C ASP A 76 14.25 -18.21 -0.26
N THR A 77 14.46 -17.61 -1.42
CA THR A 77 15.25 -18.13 -2.55
C THR A 77 16.76 -17.99 -2.38
N GLY A 78 17.21 -17.49 -1.22
CA GLY A 78 18.58 -17.09 -0.92
C GLY A 78 18.68 -15.57 -0.78
N VAL A 79 19.87 -15.07 -0.38
CA VAL A 79 20.13 -13.64 -0.28
C VAL A 79 21.53 -13.35 -0.80
N ASP A 80 21.64 -12.61 -1.87
CA ASP A 80 22.92 -12.22 -2.46
C ASP A 80 23.74 -11.34 -1.50
N ASP A 81 24.96 -11.73 -1.19
CA ASP A 81 25.92 -10.99 -0.38
C ASP A 81 26.91 -10.13 -1.19
N VAL A 82 26.73 -10.11 -2.53
CA VAL A 82 27.57 -9.31 -3.44
C VAL A 82 27.00 -7.91 -3.64
N ASN A 83 25.65 -7.75 -3.58
CA ASN A 83 25.01 -6.44 -3.69
C ASN A 83 25.62 -5.45 -2.67
N PRO A 84 26.12 -4.26 -3.11
CA PRO A 84 26.78 -3.29 -2.22
C PRO A 84 25.96 -2.90 -0.99
N GLN A 85 24.64 -2.86 -1.09
CA GLN A 85 23.74 -2.51 0.03
C GLN A 85 23.53 -3.68 1.00
N LEU A 86 23.82 -4.92 0.62
CA LEU A 86 23.62 -6.11 1.45
C LEU A 86 24.94 -6.74 1.94
N LYS A 87 26.05 -6.47 1.28
CA LYS A 87 27.36 -7.08 1.57
C LYS A 87 27.75 -7.08 3.06
N THR A 88 27.42 -6.02 3.78
CA THR A 88 27.70 -5.92 5.22
C THR A 88 26.50 -6.22 6.10
N ALA A 89 25.33 -6.47 5.50
CA ALA A 89 24.11 -6.82 6.20
C ALA A 89 23.98 -8.35 6.39
N VAL A 90 24.52 -9.14 5.46
CA VAL A 90 24.33 -10.59 5.41
C VAL A 90 25.41 -11.32 6.23
N ASP A 91 24.97 -12.18 7.14
CA ASP A 91 25.82 -13.12 7.88
C ASP A 91 25.79 -14.50 7.21
N ALA A 92 26.62 -14.68 6.19
CA ALA A 92 26.75 -15.95 5.47
C ALA A 92 27.13 -17.13 6.39
N LYS A 93 27.86 -16.89 7.50
CA LYS A 93 28.27 -17.95 8.44
C LYS A 93 27.07 -18.55 9.20
N ALA A 94 26.02 -17.77 9.37
CA ALA A 94 24.78 -18.25 9.99
C ALA A 94 23.80 -18.79 8.97
N GLY A 95 24.04 -18.57 7.69
CA GLY A 95 23.14 -18.99 6.61
C GLY A 95 23.10 -20.49 6.35
N LYS A 96 22.14 -20.91 5.53
CA LYS A 96 21.93 -22.33 5.15
C LYS A 96 21.19 -22.45 3.83
N ASP A 97 21.60 -23.42 3.01
CA ASP A 97 20.86 -23.85 1.82
C ASP A 97 20.23 -25.23 2.06
N TYR A 98 18.91 -25.32 1.91
CA TYR A 98 18.12 -26.53 2.06
C TYR A 98 17.73 -27.17 0.72
N LEU A 99 18.08 -26.58 -0.42
CA LEU A 99 17.83 -27.14 -1.73
C LEU A 99 18.84 -28.25 -2.03
N LYS A 100 18.33 -29.36 -2.51
CA LYS A 100 19.20 -30.45 -2.99
C LYS A 100 19.53 -30.16 -4.46
N PRO A 101 20.82 -30.22 -4.87
CA PRO A 101 21.20 -30.10 -6.26
C PRO A 101 20.47 -31.14 -7.10
N ASP A 102 19.88 -30.75 -8.24
CA ASP A 102 19.34 -31.71 -9.21
C ASP A 102 20.51 -32.39 -9.95
N LYS A 103 20.87 -33.58 -9.49
CA LYS A 103 21.95 -34.38 -10.10
C LYS A 103 21.63 -34.87 -11.52
N LYS A 104 20.36 -34.84 -11.95
CA LYS A 104 19.93 -35.38 -13.25
C LYS A 104 19.84 -34.30 -14.33
N ASN A 105 19.52 -33.05 -13.93
CA ASN A 105 19.45 -31.90 -14.81
C ASN A 105 20.15 -30.72 -14.15
N PRO A 106 21.50 -30.65 -14.16
CA PRO A 106 22.20 -29.48 -13.65
C PRO A 106 21.83 -28.27 -14.51
N GLY A 107 21.16 -27.29 -13.88
CA GLY A 107 20.82 -26.00 -14.49
C GLY A 107 21.99 -25.02 -14.43
N PRO A 108 21.89 -23.90 -15.16
CA PRO A 108 22.81 -22.78 -14.94
C PRO A 108 22.80 -22.41 -13.47
N GLY A 109 23.96 -22.37 -12.83
CA GLY A 109 24.08 -22.04 -11.39
C GLY A 109 24.21 -23.24 -10.45
N ASP A 110 24.02 -24.47 -10.93
CA ASP A 110 24.22 -25.68 -10.09
C ASP A 110 25.66 -25.82 -9.56
N GLU A 111 26.65 -25.26 -10.25
CA GLU A 111 28.01 -25.12 -9.73
C GLU A 111 28.09 -24.19 -8.51
N GLN A 112 27.24 -23.16 -8.46
CA GLN A 112 27.13 -22.24 -7.34
C GLN A 112 26.31 -22.84 -6.18
N ARG A 113 25.47 -23.86 -6.44
CA ARG A 113 24.77 -24.62 -5.39
C ARG A 113 25.72 -25.40 -4.48
N GLY A 114 27.00 -25.41 -4.78
CA GLY A 114 28.04 -25.88 -3.87
C GLY A 114 28.19 -25.03 -2.59
N LYS A 115 27.75 -23.76 -2.61
CA LYS A 115 27.63 -22.95 -1.41
C LYS A 115 26.40 -23.42 -0.60
N THR A 116 26.62 -23.69 0.67
CA THR A 116 25.57 -24.15 1.59
C THR A 116 25.15 -23.10 2.60
N ASP A 117 25.54 -21.85 2.36
CA ASP A 117 25.41 -20.71 3.27
C ASP A 117 24.21 -19.78 2.95
N GLY A 118 23.34 -20.16 2.00
CA GLY A 118 22.16 -19.40 1.63
C GLY A 118 22.42 -18.09 0.89
N THR A 119 23.68 -17.83 0.46
CA THR A 119 24.02 -16.56 -0.24
C THR A 119 23.89 -16.65 -1.76
N VAL A 120 23.39 -17.75 -2.28
CA VAL A 120 23.06 -17.90 -3.71
C VAL A 120 21.59 -17.61 -3.91
N ASP A 121 21.27 -16.59 -4.72
CA ASP A 121 19.90 -16.23 -5.09
C ASP A 121 19.80 -16.04 -6.60
N GLU A 122 19.35 -17.08 -7.29
CA GLU A 122 19.20 -17.09 -8.76
C GLU A 122 17.85 -16.44 -9.19
N VAL A 123 16.89 -16.38 -8.28
CA VAL A 123 15.54 -15.83 -8.49
C VAL A 123 15.49 -14.33 -8.20
N GLY A 124 16.35 -13.87 -7.27
CA GLY A 124 16.40 -12.48 -6.81
C GLY A 124 15.29 -12.11 -5.83
N HIS A 125 14.38 -13.03 -5.50
CA HIS A 125 13.26 -12.74 -4.62
C HIS A 125 13.73 -12.52 -3.17
N GLY A 126 14.51 -13.44 -2.60
CA GLY A 126 15.01 -13.31 -1.24
C GLY A 126 15.98 -12.12 -1.05
N THR A 127 16.72 -11.77 -2.11
CA THR A 127 17.57 -10.56 -2.12
C THR A 127 16.74 -9.29 -2.04
N LYS A 128 15.59 -9.22 -2.74
CA LYS A 128 14.62 -8.11 -2.62
C LYS A 128 14.03 -8.06 -1.21
N VAL A 129 13.61 -9.19 -0.68
CA VAL A 129 13.08 -9.31 0.69
C VAL A 129 14.09 -8.80 1.72
N ALA A 130 15.33 -9.24 1.65
CA ALA A 130 16.41 -8.80 2.54
C ALA A 130 16.71 -7.30 2.41
N GLY A 131 16.62 -6.75 1.20
CA GLY A 131 16.81 -5.33 0.93
C GLY A 131 15.79 -4.45 1.63
N ILE A 132 14.51 -4.80 1.58
CA ILE A 132 13.44 -4.06 2.27
C ILE A 132 13.69 -4.03 3.79
N ILE A 133 14.22 -5.11 4.36
CA ILE A 133 14.54 -5.18 5.79
C ILE A 133 15.77 -4.35 6.12
N ALA A 134 16.92 -4.59 5.44
CA ALA A 134 18.23 -4.20 5.96
C ALA A 134 19.22 -3.65 4.92
N ALA A 135 18.77 -3.22 3.74
CA ALA A 135 19.67 -2.56 2.79
C ALA A 135 20.36 -1.37 3.44
N ARG A 136 21.71 -1.35 3.35
CA ARG A 136 22.53 -0.26 3.87
C ARG A 136 22.37 0.99 3.02
N PRO A 137 22.49 2.19 3.58
CA PRO A 137 22.61 3.43 2.79
C PRO A 137 23.72 3.30 1.75
N HIS A 138 23.45 3.74 0.53
CA HIS A 138 24.43 3.69 -0.56
C HIS A 138 24.31 4.95 -1.43
N SER A 139 25.45 5.44 -1.92
CA SER A 139 25.47 6.59 -2.83
C SER A 139 24.79 6.26 -4.16
N GLY A 140 24.04 7.22 -4.71
CA GLY A 140 23.36 7.07 -6.00
C GLY A 140 21.99 6.41 -5.93
N THR A 141 21.48 6.13 -4.72
CA THR A 141 20.09 5.66 -4.54
C THR A 141 19.46 6.26 -3.30
N GLY A 142 18.16 6.56 -3.37
CA GLY A 142 17.35 6.92 -2.20
C GLY A 142 16.73 5.70 -1.48
N PHE A 143 16.96 4.49 -1.99
CA PHE A 143 16.47 3.28 -1.37
C PHE A 143 17.36 2.84 -0.20
N VAL A 144 16.72 2.47 0.90
CA VAL A 144 17.36 1.92 2.12
C VAL A 144 16.36 0.97 2.79
N GLY A 145 16.85 -0.02 3.53
CA GLY A 145 16.00 -0.90 4.34
C GLY A 145 15.50 -0.19 5.59
N LEU A 146 14.37 -0.65 6.14
CA LEU A 146 13.76 -0.04 7.34
C LEU A 146 14.64 -0.18 8.59
N ALA A 147 15.35 -1.31 8.72
CA ALA A 147 16.27 -1.59 9.82
C ALA A 147 17.72 -1.74 9.28
N PRO A 148 18.36 -0.62 8.80
CA PRO A 148 19.60 -0.71 8.04
C PRO A 148 20.83 -1.10 8.88
N GLU A 149 20.71 -1.34 10.17
CA GLU A 149 21.77 -1.88 11.02
C GLU A 149 21.48 -3.32 11.50
N ALA A 150 20.33 -3.89 11.12
CA ALA A 150 20.04 -5.30 11.39
C ALA A 150 20.94 -6.24 10.58
N THR A 151 21.11 -7.47 11.04
CA THR A 151 21.88 -8.52 10.38
C THR A 151 20.93 -9.55 9.77
N ILE A 152 21.11 -9.88 8.50
CA ILE A 152 20.33 -10.90 7.79
C ILE A 152 20.97 -12.27 7.93
N ILE A 153 20.20 -13.27 8.32
CA ILE A 153 20.57 -14.70 8.25
C ILE A 153 19.94 -15.24 6.95
N PRO A 154 20.72 -15.52 5.90
CA PRO A 154 20.19 -15.98 4.63
C PRO A 154 19.85 -17.47 4.72
N ILE A 155 18.61 -17.86 4.43
CA ILE A 155 18.18 -19.26 4.44
C ILE A 155 17.49 -19.56 3.12
N ARG A 156 18.18 -20.30 2.25
CA ARG A 156 17.64 -20.71 0.97
C ARG A 156 16.80 -21.98 1.14
N GLN A 157 15.50 -21.85 0.85
CA GLN A 157 14.54 -22.94 1.00
C GLN A 157 13.70 -23.16 -0.24
N ASN A 158 13.69 -22.18 -1.17
CA ASN A 158 12.96 -22.27 -2.43
C ASN A 158 13.82 -21.82 -3.62
N ASP A 159 13.38 -22.12 -4.84
CA ASP A 159 14.00 -21.73 -6.11
C ASP A 159 12.92 -21.37 -7.15
N GLU A 160 13.33 -21.06 -8.38
CA GLU A 160 12.42 -20.75 -9.49
C GLU A 160 11.44 -21.89 -9.86
N LYS A 161 11.77 -23.12 -9.46
CA LYS A 161 10.94 -24.31 -9.70
C LYS A 161 9.99 -24.60 -8.54
N ASN A 162 9.93 -23.72 -7.53
CA ASN A 162 9.18 -23.92 -6.30
C ASN A 162 9.50 -25.28 -5.63
N SER A 163 10.79 -25.60 -5.55
CA SER A 163 11.29 -26.86 -4.98
C SER A 163 11.13 -26.93 -3.45
N GLY A 164 10.74 -25.81 -2.82
CA GLY A 164 10.48 -25.72 -1.39
C GLY A 164 9.39 -26.68 -0.92
N LYS A 165 9.60 -27.25 0.27
CA LYS A 165 8.66 -28.19 0.90
C LYS A 165 8.36 -27.77 2.33
N SER A 166 7.19 -28.13 2.81
CA SER A 166 6.77 -27.91 4.20
C SER A 166 7.79 -28.44 5.23
N ASP A 167 8.39 -29.59 4.97
CA ASP A 167 9.40 -30.18 5.88
C ASP A 167 10.72 -29.40 5.85
N THR A 168 11.16 -28.90 4.69
CA THR A 168 12.36 -28.07 4.58
C THR A 168 12.12 -26.69 5.18
N MET A 169 10.90 -26.16 5.07
CA MET A 169 10.49 -24.93 5.76
C MET A 169 10.57 -25.08 7.28
N ALA A 170 10.08 -26.21 7.84
CA ALA A 170 10.19 -26.49 9.27
C ALA A 170 11.66 -26.51 9.72
N GLN A 171 12.54 -27.18 8.96
CA GLN A 171 13.98 -27.20 9.27
C GLN A 171 14.62 -25.82 9.15
N ALA A 172 14.20 -24.98 8.19
CA ALA A 172 14.67 -23.62 8.01
C ALA A 172 14.30 -22.74 9.20
N ILE A 173 13.07 -22.86 9.72
CA ILE A 173 12.61 -22.17 10.93
C ILE A 173 13.46 -22.59 12.14
N ASP A 174 13.63 -23.88 12.37
CA ASP A 174 14.45 -24.39 13.47
C ASP A 174 15.92 -23.92 13.36
N HIS A 175 16.47 -23.85 12.16
CA HIS A 175 17.80 -23.31 11.93
C HIS A 175 17.88 -21.81 12.27
N ALA A 176 16.90 -21.01 11.84
CA ALA A 176 16.83 -19.59 12.16
C ALA A 176 16.88 -19.36 13.67
N VAL A 177 16.08 -20.12 14.45
CA VAL A 177 16.08 -20.09 15.91
C VAL A 177 17.45 -20.47 16.47
N ALA A 178 18.03 -21.59 16.00
CA ALA A 178 19.36 -22.06 16.45
C ALA A 178 20.49 -21.06 16.14
N LYS A 179 20.31 -20.20 15.14
CA LYS A 179 21.25 -19.12 14.79
C LYS A 179 20.95 -17.79 15.48
N GLY A 180 20.03 -17.79 16.43
CA GLY A 180 19.72 -16.62 17.24
C GLY A 180 18.97 -15.54 16.47
N ALA A 181 18.08 -15.91 15.54
CA ALA A 181 17.16 -14.98 14.93
C ALA A 181 16.22 -14.37 15.97
N HIS A 182 16.04 -13.06 15.97
CA HIS A 182 15.03 -12.35 16.75
C HIS A 182 13.72 -12.18 15.98
N VAL A 183 13.83 -12.13 14.65
CA VAL A 183 12.70 -12.07 13.72
C VAL A 183 12.93 -13.08 12.61
N ILE A 184 11.89 -13.80 12.21
CA ILE A 184 11.88 -14.66 11.03
C ILE A 184 10.90 -14.06 10.02
N ASN A 185 11.38 -13.77 8.82
CA ASN A 185 10.55 -13.39 7.66
C ASN A 185 10.38 -14.57 6.73
N ILE A 186 9.12 -14.90 6.41
CA ILE A 186 8.75 -15.95 5.46
C ILE A 186 7.86 -15.31 4.39
N SER A 187 8.43 -15.07 3.20
CA SER A 187 7.71 -14.49 2.05
C SER A 187 7.26 -15.55 1.05
N GLN A 188 6.92 -16.71 1.54
CA GLN A 188 6.45 -17.87 0.80
C GLN A 188 5.25 -18.47 1.51
N ASP A 189 4.30 -19.00 0.74
CA ASP A 189 3.09 -19.56 1.30
C ASP A 189 2.60 -20.80 0.56
N THR A 190 1.69 -21.53 1.20
CA THR A 190 0.91 -22.60 0.58
C THR A 190 -0.54 -22.49 1.02
N THR A 191 -1.46 -22.72 0.08
CA THR A 191 -2.89 -22.85 0.34
C THR A 191 -3.29 -24.28 0.76
N GLN A 192 -2.34 -25.21 0.74
CA GLN A 192 -2.58 -26.55 1.27
C GLN A 192 -2.81 -26.44 2.77
N ALA A 193 -3.94 -26.94 3.24
CA ALA A 193 -4.29 -26.88 4.66
C ALA A 193 -3.28 -27.68 5.50
N LEU A 194 -2.67 -27.00 6.47
CA LEU A 194 -1.74 -27.58 7.42
C LEU A 194 -2.30 -27.43 8.84
N SER A 195 -2.13 -28.47 9.65
CA SER A 195 -2.48 -28.40 11.07
C SER A 195 -1.29 -27.87 11.90
N GLU A 196 -1.58 -27.38 13.10
CA GLU A 196 -0.56 -26.99 14.09
C GLU A 196 0.34 -28.17 14.46
N ASP A 197 -0.16 -29.41 14.35
CA ASP A 197 0.61 -30.64 14.57
C ASP A 197 1.55 -31.02 13.44
N SER A 198 1.46 -30.33 12.28
CA SER A 198 2.41 -30.53 11.18
C SER A 198 3.84 -30.15 11.60
N ALA A 199 4.85 -30.62 10.85
CA ALA A 199 6.24 -30.27 11.11
C ALA A 199 6.43 -28.73 11.12
N MET A 200 5.81 -28.01 10.16
CA MET A 200 5.87 -26.57 10.04
C MET A 200 5.17 -25.87 11.22
N GLY A 201 3.95 -26.31 11.59
CA GLY A 201 3.22 -25.72 12.74
C GLY A 201 4.01 -25.87 14.05
N LYS A 202 4.58 -27.04 14.29
CA LYS A 202 5.46 -27.29 15.46
C LYS A 202 6.74 -26.45 15.42
N ALA A 203 7.33 -26.20 14.26
CA ALA A 203 8.52 -25.35 14.13
C ALA A 203 8.17 -23.88 14.44
N VAL A 204 7.03 -23.38 13.95
CA VAL A 204 6.52 -22.04 14.26
C VAL A 204 6.27 -21.92 15.78
N ALA A 205 5.59 -22.88 16.39
CA ALA A 205 5.33 -22.86 17.83
C ALA A 205 6.64 -22.83 18.66
N ARG A 206 7.67 -23.59 18.24
CA ARG A 206 8.99 -23.54 18.88
C ARG A 206 9.67 -22.18 18.73
N ALA A 207 9.59 -21.56 17.55
CA ALA A 207 10.16 -20.24 17.30
C ALA A 207 9.52 -19.19 18.24
N LEU A 208 8.20 -19.16 18.33
CA LEU A 208 7.46 -18.27 19.23
C LEU A 208 7.81 -18.51 20.70
N ALA A 209 7.93 -19.80 21.13
CA ALA A 209 8.33 -20.17 22.49
C ALA A 209 9.79 -19.82 22.82
N GLN A 210 10.65 -19.59 21.79
CA GLN A 210 12.02 -19.12 21.94
C GLN A 210 12.15 -17.61 21.71
N ASP A 211 11.08 -16.88 21.96
CA ASP A 211 11.03 -15.41 21.90
C ASP A 211 11.33 -14.82 20.50
N VAL A 212 11.02 -15.54 19.42
CA VAL A 212 11.22 -15.10 18.04
C VAL A 212 9.92 -14.57 17.45
N VAL A 213 9.93 -13.37 16.88
CA VAL A 213 8.80 -12.83 16.10
C VAL A 213 8.76 -13.51 14.74
N VAL A 214 7.62 -14.11 14.38
CA VAL A 214 7.43 -14.75 13.06
C VAL A 214 6.49 -13.89 12.23
N VAL A 215 6.97 -13.42 11.07
CA VAL A 215 6.23 -12.60 10.11
C VAL A 215 6.10 -13.38 8.81
N ALA A 216 4.90 -13.47 8.26
CA ALA A 216 4.68 -14.18 7.00
C ALA A 216 3.75 -13.41 6.06
N SER A 217 3.98 -13.56 4.75
CA SER A 217 3.12 -13.03 3.71
C SER A 217 1.75 -13.73 3.70
N ALA A 218 0.67 -12.96 3.48
CA ALA A 218 -0.69 -13.48 3.46
C ALA A 218 -1.01 -14.27 2.17
N GLY A 219 -0.19 -14.16 1.12
CA GLY A 219 -0.41 -14.79 -0.17
C GLY A 219 -1.01 -13.85 -1.23
N ASN A 220 -0.91 -14.25 -2.51
CA ASN A 220 -1.22 -13.40 -3.65
C ASN A 220 -2.41 -13.90 -4.51
N ASP A 221 -3.21 -14.83 -4.00
CA ASP A 221 -4.36 -15.43 -4.71
C ASP A 221 -5.70 -14.74 -4.41
N GLY A 222 -5.67 -13.48 -3.93
CA GLY A 222 -6.85 -12.76 -3.45
C GLY A 222 -7.78 -12.20 -4.51
N MET A 223 -7.42 -12.27 -5.80
CA MET A 223 -8.23 -11.71 -6.90
C MET A 223 -9.60 -12.38 -7.07
N ASP A 224 -9.74 -13.63 -6.63
CA ASP A 224 -11.03 -14.36 -6.70
C ASP A 224 -12.01 -13.96 -5.58
N GLY A 225 -11.61 -13.07 -4.67
CA GLY A 225 -12.40 -12.58 -3.54
C GLY A 225 -12.69 -13.63 -2.46
N LYS A 226 -12.12 -14.83 -2.55
CA LYS A 226 -12.37 -15.89 -1.58
C LYS A 226 -11.44 -15.78 -0.38
N LEU A 227 -12.01 -16.02 0.80
CA LEU A 227 -11.23 -16.13 2.02
C LEU A 227 -10.57 -17.50 2.06
N LYS A 228 -9.24 -17.53 2.04
CA LYS A 228 -8.46 -18.77 2.08
C LYS A 228 -7.31 -18.60 3.07
N ASN A 229 -7.13 -19.55 3.97
CA ASN A 229 -5.95 -19.58 4.82
C ASN A 229 -4.73 -19.98 3.99
N THR A 230 -3.62 -19.31 4.27
CA THR A 230 -2.29 -19.62 3.74
C THR A 230 -1.36 -19.93 4.89
N TYR A 231 -0.40 -20.81 4.67
CA TYR A 231 0.54 -21.23 5.71
C TYR A 231 1.97 -20.93 5.26
N PRO A 232 2.81 -20.43 6.21
CA PRO A 232 2.64 -20.40 7.66
C PRO A 232 1.82 -19.24 8.23
N ALA A 233 1.34 -18.29 7.43
CA ALA A 233 0.68 -17.07 7.88
C ALA A 233 -0.54 -17.32 8.81
N ALA A 234 -1.31 -18.39 8.56
CA ALA A 234 -2.49 -18.72 9.35
C ALA A 234 -2.20 -19.49 10.65
N PHE A 235 -0.95 -19.80 10.97
CA PHE A 235 -0.65 -20.42 12.27
C PHE A 235 -0.78 -19.39 13.40
N PRO A 236 -1.29 -19.81 14.58
CA PRO A 236 -1.39 -18.93 15.75
C PRO A 236 -0.05 -18.28 16.11
N GLY A 237 -0.07 -16.98 16.41
CA GLY A 237 1.09 -16.19 16.81
C GLY A 237 1.98 -15.70 15.66
N VAL A 238 1.72 -16.12 14.42
CA VAL A 238 2.37 -15.54 13.24
C VAL A 238 1.70 -14.23 12.88
N LEU A 239 2.49 -13.18 12.65
CA LEU A 239 1.99 -11.93 12.10
C LEU A 239 1.84 -12.05 10.59
N ALA A 240 0.63 -12.32 10.15
CA ALA A 240 0.28 -12.40 8.73
C ALA A 240 0.13 -11.02 8.11
N VAL A 241 0.81 -10.78 7.00
CA VAL A 241 0.89 -9.45 6.37
C VAL A 241 0.26 -9.46 4.98
N GLY A 242 -0.83 -8.71 4.82
CA GLY A 242 -1.44 -8.39 3.54
C GLY A 242 -0.71 -7.25 2.83
N SER A 243 -1.03 -7.04 1.54
CA SER A 243 -0.47 -5.97 0.74
C SER A 243 -1.43 -4.79 0.63
N SER A 244 -0.89 -3.58 0.77
CA SER A 244 -1.58 -2.33 0.47
C SER A 244 -0.84 -1.52 -0.59
N ASP A 245 -1.58 -0.66 -1.27
CA ASP A 245 -1.05 0.34 -2.16
C ASP A 245 -0.66 1.64 -1.42
N ARG A 246 -0.31 2.69 -2.18
CA ARG A 246 0.05 4.02 -1.64
C ARG A 246 -1.10 4.79 -1.01
N ASN A 247 -2.36 4.39 -1.25
CA ASN A 247 -3.57 4.98 -0.68
C ASN A 247 -4.02 4.27 0.60
N ASN A 248 -3.26 3.28 1.08
CA ASN A 248 -3.63 2.36 2.16
C ASN A 248 -4.81 1.44 1.82
N GLU A 249 -5.11 1.27 0.54
CA GLU A 249 -6.12 0.32 0.09
C GLU A 249 -5.49 -1.06 -0.10
N ARG A 250 -6.27 -2.11 0.15
CA ARG A 250 -5.82 -3.49 -0.08
C ARG A 250 -5.47 -3.68 -1.55
N ALA A 251 -4.30 -4.20 -1.86
CA ALA A 251 -3.98 -4.63 -3.21
C ALA A 251 -4.87 -5.79 -3.66
N GLU A 252 -5.40 -5.74 -4.89
CA GLU A 252 -6.38 -6.72 -5.37
C GLU A 252 -5.89 -8.17 -5.27
N PHE A 253 -4.60 -8.40 -5.52
CA PHE A 253 -3.99 -9.72 -5.40
C PHE A 253 -3.82 -10.21 -3.96
N SER A 254 -3.81 -9.31 -2.97
CA SER A 254 -3.56 -9.69 -1.58
C SER A 254 -4.62 -10.66 -1.06
N GLN A 255 -4.20 -11.78 -0.52
CA GLN A 255 -5.10 -12.74 0.12
C GLN A 255 -5.79 -12.11 1.33
N SER A 256 -7.05 -12.51 1.54
CA SER A 256 -7.90 -12.04 2.65
C SER A 256 -8.32 -13.21 3.53
N GLY A 257 -8.47 -12.95 4.83
CA GLY A 257 -8.94 -13.96 5.77
C GLY A 257 -8.86 -13.50 7.21
N THR A 258 -9.46 -14.28 8.10
CA THR A 258 -9.44 -14.03 9.54
C THR A 258 -8.03 -14.12 10.16
N PHE A 259 -7.05 -14.60 9.43
CA PHE A 259 -5.66 -14.74 9.85
C PHE A 259 -4.83 -13.48 9.59
N VAL A 260 -5.23 -12.61 8.65
CA VAL A 260 -4.48 -11.38 8.31
C VAL A 260 -4.40 -10.47 9.53
N GLY A 261 -3.22 -10.21 10.05
CA GLY A 261 -2.97 -9.33 11.20
C GLY A 261 -2.94 -7.85 10.80
N VAL A 262 -2.14 -7.52 9.79
CA VAL A 262 -1.97 -6.16 9.27
C VAL A 262 -1.77 -6.19 7.76
N ALA A 263 -1.84 -5.02 7.12
CA ALA A 263 -1.32 -4.81 5.77
C ALA A 263 -0.12 -3.86 5.79
N ALA A 264 0.71 -3.92 4.76
CA ALA A 264 1.83 -3.02 4.58
C ALA A 264 2.06 -2.74 3.08
N PRO A 265 2.86 -1.72 2.71
CA PRO A 265 3.21 -1.46 1.32
C PRO A 265 3.70 -2.72 0.60
N GLY A 266 3.09 -3.04 -0.55
CA GLY A 266 3.45 -4.21 -1.35
C GLY A 266 3.15 -4.04 -2.84
N VAL A 267 2.84 -2.81 -3.28
CA VAL A 267 2.65 -2.44 -4.68
C VAL A 267 3.76 -1.46 -5.07
N ASP A 268 4.37 -1.63 -6.24
CA ASP A 268 5.49 -0.82 -6.73
C ASP A 268 6.65 -0.72 -5.71
N MET A 269 7.00 -1.84 -5.11
CA MET A 269 8.06 -1.91 -4.10
C MET A 269 9.43 -1.97 -4.74
N VAL A 270 10.23 -0.94 -4.46
CA VAL A 270 11.66 -0.91 -4.85
C VAL A 270 12.47 -1.74 -3.88
N SER A 271 13.38 -2.59 -4.39
CA SER A 271 14.37 -3.27 -3.57
C SER A 271 15.62 -3.71 -4.35
N THR A 272 16.62 -4.17 -3.60
CA THR A 272 17.91 -4.67 -4.11
C THR A 272 17.74 -5.93 -4.93
N VAL A 273 18.61 -6.12 -5.94
CA VAL A 273 18.68 -7.37 -6.72
C VAL A 273 20.08 -7.98 -6.65
N PRO A 274 20.24 -9.28 -6.97
CA PRO A 274 21.55 -9.93 -6.98
C PRO A 274 22.58 -9.19 -7.82
N GLY A 275 23.81 -9.10 -7.30
CA GLY A 275 24.96 -8.48 -7.97
C GLY A 275 24.96 -6.96 -7.98
N GLY A 276 23.86 -6.27 -7.65
CA GLY A 276 23.77 -4.81 -7.52
C GLY A 276 22.56 -4.20 -8.23
N GLY A 277 22.24 -2.94 -7.86
CA GLY A 277 21.08 -2.20 -8.35
C GLY A 277 19.77 -2.57 -7.66
N GLN A 278 18.66 -2.04 -8.18
CA GLN A 278 17.31 -2.24 -7.64
C GLN A 278 16.30 -2.53 -8.75
N CYS A 279 15.22 -3.20 -8.38
CA CYS A 279 14.03 -3.42 -9.20
C CYS A 279 12.76 -3.00 -8.47
N VAL A 280 11.68 -2.86 -9.23
CA VAL A 280 10.32 -2.67 -8.71
C VAL A 280 9.56 -3.98 -8.82
N ASP A 281 8.78 -4.33 -7.80
CA ASP A 281 7.98 -5.55 -7.79
C ASP A 281 6.72 -5.40 -6.93
N ASN A 282 5.77 -6.35 -7.07
CA ASN A 282 4.50 -6.37 -6.35
C ASN A 282 4.31 -7.71 -5.63
N GLY A 283 3.70 -7.67 -4.44
CA GLY A 283 3.36 -8.89 -3.72
C GLY A 283 3.32 -8.71 -2.20
N THR A 284 2.56 -9.55 -1.53
CA THR A 284 2.59 -9.67 -0.06
C THR A 284 3.97 -10.12 0.42
N SER A 285 4.75 -10.74 -0.45
CA SER A 285 6.16 -11.10 -0.24
C SER A 285 7.07 -9.89 0.03
N PHE A 286 6.66 -8.69 -0.39
CA PHE A 286 7.38 -7.43 -0.14
C PHE A 286 6.76 -6.62 1.00
N SER A 287 5.51 -6.90 1.36
CA SER A 287 4.85 -6.35 2.55
C SER A 287 5.37 -6.99 3.84
N ALA A 288 5.57 -8.30 3.86
CA ALA A 288 6.08 -9.02 5.02
C ALA A 288 7.46 -8.52 5.47
N PRO A 289 8.48 -8.34 4.62
CA PRO A 289 9.77 -7.79 5.03
C PRO A 289 9.68 -6.33 5.50
N TYR A 290 8.75 -5.53 4.99
CA TYR A 290 8.51 -4.20 5.53
C TYR A 290 8.12 -4.27 7.01
N VAL A 291 7.18 -5.16 7.35
CA VAL A 291 6.77 -5.41 8.75
C VAL A 291 7.89 -6.06 9.58
N SER A 292 8.68 -6.95 8.98
CA SER A 292 9.84 -7.56 9.65
C SER A 292 10.90 -6.51 10.01
N GLY A 293 11.09 -5.48 9.17
CA GLY A 293 11.93 -4.33 9.46
C GLY A 293 11.42 -3.53 10.67
N VAL A 294 10.11 -3.27 10.72
CA VAL A 294 9.48 -2.61 11.89
C VAL A 294 9.63 -3.46 13.16
N ALA A 295 9.39 -4.77 13.05
CA ALA A 295 9.57 -5.70 14.19
C ALA A 295 11.03 -5.72 14.68
N ALA A 296 12.00 -5.63 13.76
CA ALA A 296 13.42 -5.55 14.11
C ALA A 296 13.75 -4.24 14.85
N LEU A 297 13.17 -3.12 14.44
CA LEU A 297 13.34 -1.85 15.14
C LEU A 297 12.71 -1.89 16.54
N LEU A 298 11.50 -2.43 16.66
CA LEU A 298 10.83 -2.59 17.97
C LEU A 298 11.62 -3.51 18.90
N ARG A 299 12.13 -4.63 18.40
CA ARG A 299 12.96 -5.54 19.17
C ARG A 299 14.26 -4.87 19.64
N ALA A 300 14.84 -3.99 18.83
CA ALA A 300 16.04 -3.24 19.22
C ALA A 300 15.76 -2.16 20.27
N LYS A 301 14.60 -1.52 20.21
CA LYS A 301 14.15 -0.50 21.17
C LYS A 301 13.68 -1.13 22.48
N HIS A 302 13.00 -2.28 22.42
CA HIS A 302 12.38 -2.98 23.53
C HIS A 302 12.82 -4.45 23.56
N PRO A 303 14.07 -4.74 23.93
CA PRO A 303 14.59 -6.11 23.95
C PRO A 303 13.86 -7.03 24.93
N GLU A 304 13.20 -6.46 25.94
CA GLU A 304 12.43 -7.18 26.96
C GLU A 304 11.01 -7.56 26.51
N TRP A 305 10.50 -6.98 25.41
CA TRP A 305 9.15 -7.29 24.95
C TRP A 305 9.07 -8.68 24.32
N SER A 306 8.02 -9.41 24.67
CA SER A 306 7.69 -10.69 24.04
C SER A 306 7.26 -10.52 22.57
N PRO A 307 7.28 -11.58 21.74
CA PRO A 307 6.75 -11.54 20.39
C PRO A 307 5.31 -11.04 20.33
N ALA A 308 4.46 -11.46 21.26
CA ALA A 308 3.07 -11.02 21.33
C ALA A 308 2.95 -9.50 21.57
N GLN A 309 3.79 -8.91 22.40
CA GLN A 309 3.81 -7.46 22.63
C GLN A 309 4.27 -6.69 21.41
N ILE A 310 5.28 -7.19 20.68
CA ILE A 310 5.75 -6.58 19.43
C ILE A 310 4.65 -6.64 18.36
N VAL A 311 4.01 -7.80 18.19
CA VAL A 311 2.90 -7.98 17.24
C VAL A 311 1.73 -7.06 17.61
N ALA A 312 1.29 -7.09 18.88
CA ALA A 312 0.20 -6.23 19.35
C ALA A 312 0.50 -4.74 19.16
N ARG A 313 1.76 -4.31 19.34
CA ARG A 313 2.15 -2.92 19.10
C ARG A 313 2.02 -2.54 17.64
N ILE A 314 2.49 -3.37 16.72
CA ILE A 314 2.37 -3.15 15.28
C ILE A 314 0.89 -3.04 14.88
N GLU A 315 0.05 -3.97 15.38
CA GLU A 315 -1.38 -4.01 15.11
C GLU A 315 -2.13 -2.83 15.74
N GLN A 316 -1.79 -2.46 16.99
CA GLN A 316 -2.45 -1.36 17.70
C GLN A 316 -2.20 0.00 17.04
N THR A 317 -1.01 0.20 16.47
CA THR A 317 -0.60 1.48 15.88
C THR A 317 -0.86 1.59 14.39
N ALA A 318 -1.36 0.53 13.77
CA ALA A 318 -1.73 0.52 12.36
C ALA A 318 -2.80 1.59 12.03
N VAL A 319 -2.75 2.14 10.82
CA VAL A 319 -3.75 3.10 10.32
C VAL A 319 -5.01 2.32 9.95
N ARG A 320 -6.09 2.56 10.69
CA ARG A 320 -7.35 1.83 10.56
C ARG A 320 -8.36 2.60 9.73
N SER A 321 -9.13 1.88 8.93
CA SER A 321 -10.33 2.39 8.24
C SER A 321 -11.63 2.07 8.99
N VAL A 322 -11.58 1.13 9.94
CA VAL A 322 -12.69 0.69 10.80
C VAL A 322 -12.26 0.67 12.26
N ASN A 323 -13.19 0.70 13.21
CA ASN A 323 -12.89 0.74 14.65
C ASN A 323 -12.27 -0.55 15.23
N GLY A 324 -11.95 -1.51 14.41
CA GLY A 324 -11.39 -2.79 14.84
C GLY A 324 -10.63 -3.45 13.73
N ARG A 325 -10.71 -4.77 13.67
CA ARG A 325 -10.06 -5.61 12.69
C ARG A 325 -11.01 -6.02 11.58
N ASP A 326 -10.55 -6.06 10.34
CA ASP A 326 -11.26 -6.68 9.21
C ASP A 326 -10.47 -7.84 8.58
N ASN A 327 -11.04 -8.50 7.56
CA ASN A 327 -10.40 -9.64 6.90
C ASN A 327 -9.50 -9.24 5.72
N HIS A 328 -9.40 -7.97 5.38
CA HIS A 328 -8.68 -7.46 4.21
C HIS A 328 -7.31 -6.89 4.56
N VAL A 329 -7.29 -6.03 5.58
CA VAL A 329 -6.09 -5.35 6.05
C VAL A 329 -5.79 -5.65 7.53
N GLY A 330 -6.52 -6.57 8.14
CA GLY A 330 -6.38 -6.89 9.55
C GLY A 330 -6.70 -5.70 10.44
N TRP A 331 -5.79 -5.32 11.35
CA TRP A 331 -5.91 -4.13 12.19
C TRP A 331 -5.60 -2.82 11.47
N GLY A 332 -5.25 -2.86 10.18
CA GLY A 332 -4.96 -1.69 9.36
C GLY A 332 -3.61 -1.77 8.66
N VAL A 333 -3.22 -0.66 8.03
CA VAL A 333 -1.93 -0.54 7.35
C VAL A 333 -0.86 -0.05 8.33
N VAL A 334 0.25 -0.75 8.41
CA VAL A 334 1.35 -0.48 9.36
C VAL A 334 1.87 0.95 9.22
N ASP A 335 1.97 1.63 10.35
CA ASP A 335 2.62 2.91 10.51
C ASP A 335 3.90 2.73 11.35
N PRO A 336 5.09 2.71 10.72
CA PRO A 336 6.35 2.45 11.39
C PRO A 336 6.68 3.49 12.46
N VAL A 337 6.39 4.76 12.21
CA VAL A 337 6.71 5.86 13.15
C VAL A 337 5.84 5.76 14.39
N ARG A 338 4.53 5.55 14.22
CA ARG A 338 3.64 5.33 15.37
C ARG A 338 3.99 4.06 16.15
N ALA A 339 4.43 3.00 15.46
CA ALA A 339 4.86 1.77 16.14
C ALA A 339 6.06 2.03 17.06
N LEU A 340 7.01 2.83 16.61
CA LEU A 340 8.24 3.19 17.36
C LEU A 340 8.05 4.36 18.34
N SER A 341 6.93 5.06 18.34
CA SER A 341 6.65 6.13 19.31
C SER A 341 6.49 5.55 20.73
N ASP A 342 6.38 6.43 21.74
CA ASP A 342 6.20 6.01 23.13
C ASP A 342 5.01 5.04 23.29
N ALA A 343 5.23 4.01 24.07
CA ALA A 343 4.26 2.96 24.33
C ALA A 343 3.83 2.94 25.80
N PRO A 344 2.60 2.49 26.11
CA PRO A 344 2.20 2.26 27.48
C PRO A 344 3.05 1.16 28.14
N GLU A 345 3.32 1.32 29.43
CA GLU A 345 4.02 0.33 30.24
C GLU A 345 3.06 -0.26 31.30
N PRO A 346 2.92 -1.58 31.41
CA PRO A 346 3.49 -2.60 30.50
C PRO A 346 2.82 -2.59 29.12
N ALA A 347 3.60 -2.99 28.09
CA ALA A 347 3.06 -3.11 26.74
C ALA A 347 1.98 -4.22 26.68
N PRO A 348 0.82 -3.96 26.05
CA PRO A 348 -0.21 -4.98 25.90
C PRO A 348 0.23 -6.10 24.96
N THR A 349 -0.34 -7.30 25.15
CA THR A 349 -0.11 -8.49 24.31
C THR A 349 -1.18 -8.68 23.23
N GLU A 350 -2.23 -7.88 23.27
CA GLU A 350 -3.33 -7.91 22.29
C GLU A 350 -3.74 -6.48 21.94
N PRO A 351 -4.05 -6.20 20.67
CA PRO A 351 -4.57 -4.92 20.27
C PRO A 351 -6.04 -4.75 20.68
N THR A 352 -6.45 -3.51 20.89
CA THR A 352 -7.81 -3.16 21.24
C THR A 352 -8.47 -2.32 20.12
N PRO A 353 -9.77 -2.47 19.89
CA PRO A 353 -10.51 -1.59 19.00
C PRO A 353 -10.39 -0.13 19.46
N ASP A 354 -10.42 0.80 18.51
CA ASP A 354 -10.46 2.22 18.83
C ASP A 354 -11.76 2.55 19.60
N PRO A 355 -11.73 3.51 20.55
CA PRO A 355 -12.94 3.94 21.20
C PRO A 355 -13.94 4.45 20.15
N ALA A 356 -15.19 4.06 20.29
CA ALA A 356 -16.23 4.55 19.40
C ALA A 356 -16.24 6.09 19.42
N PRO A 357 -16.30 6.78 18.26
CA PRO A 357 -16.40 8.21 18.24
C PRO A 357 -17.61 8.66 19.05
N PRO A 358 -17.52 9.79 19.78
CA PRO A 358 -18.65 10.32 20.52
C PRO A 358 -19.82 10.48 19.56
N LYS A 359 -20.99 9.97 19.98
CA LYS A 359 -22.20 10.06 19.15
C LYS A 359 -22.42 11.53 18.82
N PRO A 360 -22.44 11.93 17.53
CA PRO A 360 -22.69 13.33 17.21
C PRO A 360 -24.03 13.75 17.82
N PRO A 361 -24.17 14.99 18.27
CA PRO A 361 -25.46 15.49 18.73
C PRO A 361 -26.48 15.26 17.63
N ALA A 362 -27.70 14.85 18.02
CA ALA A 362 -28.76 14.67 17.04
C ALA A 362 -28.88 15.98 16.22
N PRO A 363 -28.92 15.88 14.88
CA PRO A 363 -29.10 17.06 14.07
C PRO A 363 -30.38 17.78 14.55
N GLU A 364 -30.30 19.10 14.79
CA GLU A 364 -31.46 19.87 15.08
C GLU A 364 -32.47 19.67 13.94
N PRO A 365 -33.74 19.39 14.26
CA PRO A 365 -34.76 19.24 13.23
C PRO A 365 -34.76 20.50 12.38
N ALA A 366 -34.59 20.38 11.09
CA ALA A 366 -34.71 21.51 10.19
C ALA A 366 -36.11 22.09 10.40
N HIS A 367 -36.20 23.35 10.85
CA HIS A 367 -37.48 24.05 10.89
C HIS A 367 -37.98 24.17 9.45
N LEU A 368 -38.97 23.37 9.10
CA LEU A 368 -39.70 23.53 7.86
C LEU A 368 -40.42 24.90 7.97
N ALA A 369 -39.79 25.93 7.44
CA ALA A 369 -40.48 27.20 7.24
C ALA A 369 -41.52 26.99 6.13
N LEU A 370 -42.77 26.74 6.53
CA LEU A 370 -43.91 26.69 5.60
C LEU A 370 -44.31 28.11 5.13
N THR A 371 -43.44 29.08 5.36
CA THR A 371 -43.60 30.46 4.90
C THR A 371 -42.95 30.65 3.55
N GLU A 372 -43.59 31.43 2.72
CA GLU A 372 -43.11 31.80 1.39
C GLU A 372 -41.67 32.34 1.45
N THR A 373 -40.79 31.81 0.65
CA THR A 373 -39.41 32.30 0.54
C THR A 373 -39.40 33.73 -0.02
N SER A 374 -38.31 34.47 0.27
CA SER A 374 -38.12 35.81 -0.31
C SER A 374 -38.12 35.82 -1.83
N GLN A 375 -37.70 34.73 -2.47
CA GLN A 375 -37.70 34.54 -3.93
C GLN A 375 -39.11 34.32 -4.46
N GLU A 376 -39.88 33.42 -3.88
CA GLU A 376 -41.28 33.16 -4.26
C GLU A 376 -42.14 34.41 -4.07
N ARG A 377 -41.90 35.20 -3.01
CA ARG A 377 -42.55 36.45 -2.78
C ARG A 377 -42.21 37.50 -3.84
N ALA A 378 -40.95 37.59 -4.26
CA ALA A 378 -40.50 38.47 -5.33
C ALA A 378 -41.12 38.10 -6.67
N GLU A 379 -41.16 36.81 -6.99
CA GLU A 379 -41.78 36.26 -8.22
C GLU A 379 -43.28 36.53 -8.26
N ARG A 380 -44.00 36.37 -7.16
CA ARG A 380 -45.40 36.67 -7.02
C ARG A 380 -45.69 38.16 -7.19
N ILE A 381 -44.92 39.02 -6.54
CA ILE A 381 -45.05 40.46 -6.66
C ILE A 381 -44.75 40.88 -8.12
N GLY A 382 -43.71 40.33 -8.73
CA GLY A 382 -43.35 40.60 -10.11
C GLY A 382 -44.48 40.20 -11.08
N THR A 383 -45.09 39.04 -10.85
CA THR A 383 -46.27 38.56 -11.66
C THR A 383 -47.45 39.49 -11.54
N TYR A 384 -47.76 39.96 -10.32
CA TYR A 384 -48.86 40.90 -10.14
C TYR A 384 -48.54 42.29 -10.75
N ALA A 385 -47.31 42.74 -10.66
CA ALA A 385 -46.89 44.01 -11.28
C ALA A 385 -47.00 43.96 -12.81
N LEU A 386 -46.62 42.85 -13.41
CA LEU A 386 -46.76 42.63 -14.87
C LEU A 386 -48.22 42.54 -15.29
N GLY A 387 -49.07 41.85 -14.50
CA GLY A 387 -50.46 41.75 -14.76
C GLY A 387 -51.20 43.13 -14.70
N VAL A 388 -50.92 43.91 -13.64
CA VAL A 388 -51.50 45.26 -13.50
C VAL A 388 -50.98 46.18 -14.59
N GLY A 389 -49.66 46.12 -14.91
CA GLY A 389 -49.06 46.89 -15.99
C GLY A 389 -49.71 46.56 -17.37
N GLY A 390 -49.91 45.28 -17.63
CA GLY A 390 -50.59 44.82 -18.86
C GLY A 390 -52.04 45.37 -19.02
N VAL A 391 -52.80 45.31 -17.88
CA VAL A 391 -54.16 45.86 -17.87
C VAL A 391 -54.14 47.39 -18.10
N LEU A 392 -53.24 48.12 -17.45
CA LEU A 392 -53.13 49.56 -17.65
C LEU A 392 -52.77 49.94 -19.10
N VAL A 393 -51.87 49.24 -19.71
CA VAL A 393 -51.51 49.42 -21.14
C VAL A 393 -52.72 49.12 -22.04
N ALA A 394 -53.47 48.08 -21.78
CA ALA A 394 -54.67 47.75 -22.52
C ALA A 394 -55.75 48.84 -22.38
N VAL A 395 -55.98 49.36 -21.19
CA VAL A 395 -56.94 50.45 -20.94
C VAL A 395 -56.48 51.73 -21.67
N VAL A 396 -55.20 52.13 -21.57
CA VAL A 396 -54.68 53.31 -22.26
C VAL A 396 -54.81 53.16 -23.77
N ALA A 397 -54.45 52.00 -24.30
CA ALA A 397 -54.59 51.72 -25.75
C ALA A 397 -56.06 51.72 -26.18
N GLY A 398 -56.98 51.16 -25.35
CA GLY A 398 -58.40 51.19 -25.58
C GLY A 398 -58.96 52.64 -25.62
N VAL A 399 -58.64 53.45 -24.61
CA VAL A 399 -59.05 54.85 -24.55
C VAL A 399 -58.49 55.65 -25.74
N ALA A 400 -57.19 55.44 -26.07
CA ALA A 400 -56.56 56.10 -27.22
C ALA A 400 -57.26 55.73 -28.56
N THR A 401 -57.68 54.47 -28.71
CA THR A 401 -58.42 54.04 -29.90
C THR A 401 -59.78 54.66 -29.95
N VAL A 402 -60.52 54.75 -28.86
CA VAL A 402 -61.86 55.38 -28.76
C VAL A 402 -61.77 56.87 -29.07
N ILE A 403 -60.79 57.59 -28.46
CA ILE A 403 -60.57 59.00 -28.74
C ILE A 403 -60.21 59.21 -30.22
N ARG A 404 -59.38 58.39 -30.80
CA ARG A 404 -58.95 58.46 -32.21
C ARG A 404 -60.15 58.24 -33.13
N ASP A 405 -61.00 57.26 -32.84
CA ASP A 405 -62.17 56.98 -33.63
C ASP A 405 -63.26 58.10 -33.47
N SER A 406 -63.46 58.63 -32.27
CA SER A 406 -64.36 59.78 -32.09
C SER A 406 -63.87 61.02 -32.85
N ARG A 407 -62.58 61.34 -32.83
CA ARG A 407 -62.01 62.44 -33.62
C ARG A 407 -62.07 62.22 -35.14
N ARG A 408 -62.05 60.97 -35.61
CA ARG A 408 -62.24 60.67 -37.03
C ARG A 408 -63.70 60.84 -37.43
N ARG A 409 -64.65 60.48 -36.57
CA ARG A 409 -66.09 60.71 -36.82
C ARG A 409 -66.43 62.22 -36.85
N GLN A 410 -65.79 63.04 -36.05
CA GLN A 410 -65.99 64.48 -36.03
C GLN A 410 -65.36 65.27 -37.19
N ARG A 411 -64.42 64.66 -37.92
CA ARG A 411 -63.79 65.24 -39.12
C ARG A 411 -64.41 64.77 -40.43
N GLY A 412 -65.40 63.94 -40.39
CA GLY A 412 -66.09 63.36 -41.56
C GLY A 412 -67.52 63.87 -41.76
N THR A 413 -67.93 64.92 -41.00
CA THR A 413 -69.12 65.74 -41.18
C THR A 413 -68.63 67.19 -41.53
#